data_89d39c578ac0d8128932597d712b4501
#
_entry.id   89d39c578ac0d8128932597d712b4501
#
_cell.length_a   1.000
_cell.length_b   1.000
_cell.length_c   1.000
_cell.angle_alpha   90.00
_cell.angle_beta   90.00
_cell.angle_gamma   90.00
#
_symmetry.space_group_name_H-M   'P 1'
#
loop_
_entity.id
_entity.type
_entity.pdbx_description
1 polymer ?
#
loop_
_entity_poly.entity_id
_entity_poly.type
_entity_poly.pdbx_seq_one_letter_code
_entity_poly.pdbx_strand_id
1 'polypeptide(L)'
;MGRNYKWLDKDMLTPRQLKLFNYLKEYKKENNYMPTYKDMMKYMNIKSSHGIHQMLGYIEWKGYIKKYPAMARAIEILKEVA
;
A
#
# COMPACT_ATOMS: atom_id res chain seq x y z
N MET A 1 -24.21 16.35 2.37
CA MET A 1 -23.84 16.20 2.26
C MET A 1 -23.08 16.20 1.94
N GLY A 2 -22.68 16.28 1.80
CA GLY A 2 -22.03 16.34 1.49
C GLY A 2 -21.17 16.00 1.34
N ARG A 3 -21.01 15.83 1.32
CA ARG A 3 -20.34 15.38 1.20
C ARG A 3 -19.39 15.26 0.95
N ASN A 4 -19.28 15.40 1.16
CA ASN A 4 -18.21 15.15 1.33
C ASN A 4 -17.56 14.11 0.68
N TYR A 5 -17.32 14.08 -0.42
CA TYR A 5 -16.61 13.14 -1.11
C TYR A 5 -15.17 13.38 -1.27
N LYS A 6 -14.62 14.33 -0.56
CA LYS A 6 -13.23 14.66 -0.65
C LYS A 6 -12.35 13.51 -0.25
N TRP A 7 -12.80 12.73 0.71
CA TRP A 7 -12.02 11.60 1.14
C TRP A 7 -12.15 10.41 0.21
N LEU A 8 -12.91 10.56 -0.87
CA LEU A 8 -12.94 9.59 -1.95
C LEU A 8 -12.04 10.00 -3.10
N ASP A 9 -11.39 11.16 -2.99
CA ASP A 9 -10.48 11.61 -4.02
C ASP A 9 -9.32 10.65 -4.17
N LYS A 10 -8.72 10.66 -5.34
CA LYS A 10 -7.61 9.77 -5.59
C LYS A 10 -6.41 10.05 -4.71
N ASP A 11 -6.38 11.22 -4.08
CA ASP A 11 -5.27 11.56 -3.19
C ASP A 11 -5.40 10.90 -1.83
N MET A 12 -6.51 10.25 -1.55
CA MET A 12 -6.75 9.65 -0.23
C MET A 12 -6.81 8.15 -0.34
N LEU A 13 -6.18 7.48 0.61
CA LEU A 13 -6.24 6.03 0.66
C LEU A 13 -7.53 5.60 1.35
N THR A 14 -8.14 4.53 0.83
CA THR A 14 -9.26 3.91 1.52
C THR A 14 -8.75 3.28 2.81
N PRO A 15 -9.63 2.97 3.77
CA PRO A 15 -9.17 2.34 5.01
C PRO A 15 -8.36 1.07 4.78
N ARG A 16 -8.75 0.27 3.80
CA ARG A 16 -8.05 -0.97 3.51
C ARG A 16 -6.68 -0.70 2.89
N GLN A 17 -6.62 0.26 1.97
CA GLN A 17 -5.36 0.67 1.37
C GLN A 17 -4.43 1.27 2.43
N LEU A 18 -4.99 2.07 3.32
CA LEU A 18 -4.22 2.68 4.40
C LEU A 18 -3.63 1.60 5.32
N LYS A 19 -4.40 0.58 5.60
CA LYS A 19 -3.92 -0.52 6.43
C LYS A 19 -2.69 -1.18 5.81
N LEU A 20 -2.74 -1.46 4.52
CA LEU A 20 -1.59 -2.04 3.84
C LEU A 20 -0.43 -1.06 3.79
N PHE A 21 -0.69 0.19 3.49
CA PHE A 21 0.36 1.21 3.42
C PHE A 21 1.08 1.36 4.76
N ASN A 22 0.33 1.41 5.85
CA ASN A 22 0.92 1.51 7.18
C ASN A 22 1.74 0.26 7.52
N TYR A 23 1.28 -0.90 7.08
CA TYR A 23 2.03 -2.13 7.27
C TYR A 23 3.38 -2.06 6.55
N LEU A 24 3.39 -1.53 5.32
CA LEU A 24 4.63 -1.39 4.57
C LEU A 24 5.61 -0.49 5.31
N LYS A 25 5.11 0.63 5.84
CA LYS A 25 5.97 1.57 6.55
C LYS A 25 6.54 0.96 7.82
N GLU A 26 5.72 0.31 8.60
CA GLU A 26 6.17 -0.31 9.84
C GLU A 26 7.14 -1.44 9.58
N TYR A 27 6.84 -2.26 8.60
CA TYR A 27 7.71 -3.38 8.27
C TYR A 27 9.08 -2.90 7.82
N LYS A 28 9.10 -1.89 6.96
CA LYS A 28 10.35 -1.33 6.47
C LYS A 28 11.15 -0.74 7.63
N LYS A 29 10.48 -0.06 8.55
CA LYS A 29 11.12 0.56 9.68
C LYS A 29 11.78 -0.48 10.58
N GLU A 30 11.10 -1.62 10.78
CA GLU A 30 11.60 -2.66 11.67
C GLU A 30 12.63 -3.57 11.04
N ASN A 31 12.53 -3.78 9.75
CA ASN A 31 13.33 -4.78 9.07
C ASN A 31 14.32 -4.24 8.05
N ASN A 32 14.21 -2.96 7.71
CA ASN A 32 15.06 -2.30 6.71
C ASN A 32 14.84 -2.80 5.29
N TYR A 33 13.76 -3.53 5.05
CA TYR A 33 13.37 -3.96 3.71
C TYR A 33 11.86 -4.17 3.71
N MET A 34 11.29 -4.22 2.51
CA MET A 34 9.85 -4.38 2.36
C MET A 34 9.42 -5.82 2.55
N PRO A 35 8.16 -6.04 2.96
CA PRO A 35 7.63 -7.39 3.05
C PRO A 35 7.44 -7.98 1.65
N THR A 36 7.40 -9.30 1.59
CA THR A 36 7.05 -10.00 0.35
C THR A 36 5.54 -9.91 0.13
N TYR A 37 5.10 -10.25 -1.08
CA TYR A 37 3.66 -10.35 -1.35
C TYR A 37 3.02 -11.37 -0.42
N LYS A 38 3.72 -12.46 -0.15
CA LYS A 38 3.21 -13.49 0.75
C LYS A 38 2.98 -12.92 2.15
N ASP A 39 3.92 -12.11 2.63
CA ASP A 39 3.78 -11.45 3.94
C ASP A 39 2.56 -10.52 3.93
N MET A 40 2.39 -9.77 2.86
CA MET A 40 1.26 -8.85 2.73
C MET A 40 -0.07 -9.59 2.68
N MET A 41 -0.10 -10.71 1.95
CA MET A 41 -1.30 -11.54 1.86
C MET A 41 -1.71 -12.03 3.25
N LYS A 42 -0.73 -12.46 4.00
CA LYS A 42 -0.98 -12.96 5.34
C LYS A 42 -1.49 -11.86 6.26
N TYR A 43 -0.84 -10.71 6.22
CA TYR A 43 -1.23 -9.60 7.08
C TYR A 43 -2.64 -9.11 6.75
N MET A 44 -2.94 -8.99 5.46
CA MET A 44 -4.24 -8.47 5.01
C MET A 44 -5.32 -9.54 4.98
N ASN A 45 -4.95 -10.79 5.21
CA ASN A 45 -5.87 -11.92 5.11
C ASN A 45 -6.47 -12.01 3.71
N ILE A 46 -5.62 -11.83 2.71
CA ILE A 46 -5.99 -11.93 1.31
C ILE A 46 -5.31 -13.16 0.74
N LYS A 47 -6.07 -14.01 0.06
CA LYS A 47 -5.54 -15.28 -0.41
C LYS A 47 -4.95 -15.25 -1.80
N SER A 48 -4.96 -14.11 -2.43
CA SER A 48 -4.52 -13.96 -3.81
C SER A 48 -3.43 -12.91 -3.91
N SER A 49 -2.34 -13.26 -4.58
CA SER A 49 -1.29 -12.26 -4.85
C SER A 49 -1.81 -11.19 -5.80
N HIS A 50 -2.78 -11.54 -6.65
CA HIS A 50 -3.39 -10.57 -7.54
C HIS A 50 -4.10 -9.47 -6.73
N GLY A 51 -4.78 -9.85 -5.65
CA GLY A 51 -5.43 -8.87 -4.80
C GLY A 51 -4.45 -7.87 -4.20
N ILE A 52 -3.31 -8.38 -3.74
CA ILE A 52 -2.25 -7.51 -3.20
C ILE A 52 -1.68 -6.63 -4.32
N HIS A 53 -1.41 -7.22 -5.47
CA HIS A 53 -0.86 -6.47 -6.60
C HIS A 53 -1.79 -5.32 -6.99
N GLN A 54 -3.09 -5.58 -7.04
CA GLN A 54 -4.08 -4.58 -7.39
C GLN A 54 -4.12 -3.46 -6.35
N MET A 55 -4.08 -3.83 -5.08
CA MET A 55 -4.08 -2.87 -4.00
C MET A 55 -2.87 -1.97 -4.04
N LEU A 56 -1.69 -2.56 -4.24
CA LEU A 56 -0.46 -1.78 -4.37
C LEU A 56 -0.53 -0.87 -5.58
N GLY A 57 -1.16 -1.34 -6.67
CA GLY A 57 -1.35 -0.52 -7.85
C GLY A 57 -2.15 0.74 -7.58
N TYR A 58 -3.21 0.63 -6.79
CA TYR A 58 -3.99 1.80 -6.41
C TYR A 58 -3.19 2.75 -5.52
N ILE A 59 -2.45 2.20 -4.57
CA ILE A 59 -1.63 3.02 -3.68
C ILE A 59 -0.57 3.76 -4.47
N GLU A 60 0.02 3.09 -5.45
CA GLU A 60 0.99 3.71 -6.34
C GLU A 60 0.36 4.80 -7.20
N TRP A 61 -0.80 4.50 -7.78
CA TRP A 61 -1.51 5.46 -8.61
C TRP A 61 -1.86 6.74 -7.84
N LYS A 62 -2.12 6.59 -6.56
CA LYS A 62 -2.43 7.74 -5.70
C LYS A 62 -1.18 8.49 -5.26
N GLY A 63 0.00 8.01 -5.62
CA GLY A 63 1.24 8.72 -5.38
C GLY A 63 1.91 8.45 -4.04
N TYR A 64 1.51 7.41 -3.34
CA TYR A 64 2.08 7.13 -2.01
C TYR A 64 3.29 6.24 -2.06
N ILE A 65 3.38 5.39 -3.07
CA ILE A 65 4.52 4.49 -3.23
C ILE A 65 4.91 4.44 -4.69
N LYS A 66 6.10 3.89 -4.94
CA LYS A 66 6.53 3.55 -6.28
C LYS A 66 7.00 2.11 -6.29
N LYS A 67 6.51 1.33 -7.25
CA LYS A 67 6.94 -0.05 -7.42
C LYS A 67 8.00 -0.13 -8.52
N TYR A 68 8.90 -1.06 -8.35
CA TYR A 68 9.93 -1.34 -9.35
C TYR A 68 9.76 -2.80 -9.77
N PRO A 69 8.99 -3.04 -10.83
CA PRO A 69 8.54 -4.41 -11.14
C PRO A 69 9.65 -5.41 -11.41
N ALA A 70 10.81 -4.93 -11.82
CA ALA A 70 11.92 -5.83 -12.13
C ALA A 70 12.62 -6.37 -10.89
N MET A 71 12.29 -5.86 -9.71
CA MET A 71 13.01 -6.22 -8.49
C MET A 71 12.02 -6.61 -7.41
N ALA A 72 12.24 -7.77 -6.81
CA ALA A 72 11.41 -8.23 -5.70
C ALA A 72 11.58 -7.28 -4.52
N ARG A 73 10.49 -7.02 -3.82
CA ARG A 73 10.49 -6.15 -2.64
C ARG A 73 10.93 -4.72 -2.93
N ALA A 74 10.94 -4.32 -4.18
CA ALA A 74 11.40 -2.98 -4.53
C ALA A 74 10.21 -2.03 -4.55
N ILE A 75 9.85 -1.54 -3.39
CA ILE A 75 8.77 -0.56 -3.20
C ILE A 75 9.35 0.60 -2.42
N GLU A 76 9.15 1.78 -2.93
CA GLU A 76 9.62 2.99 -2.28
C GLU A 76 8.44 3.77 -1.71
N ILE A 77 8.56 4.22 -0.47
CA ILE A 77 7.54 5.05 0.17
C ILE A 77 7.79 6.48 -0.26
N LEU A 78 6.81 7.10 -0.92
CA LEU A 78 6.96 8.46 -1.42
C LEU A 78 6.30 9.51 -0.53
N LYS A 79 5.27 9.11 0.22
CA LYS A 79 4.49 10.03 1.04
C LYS A 79 4.28 9.48 2.42
N GLU A 80 4.31 10.38 3.40
CA GLU A 80 3.91 10.00 4.75
C GLU A 80 2.46 10.36 4.95
N VAL A 81 1.74 9.51 5.65
CA VAL A 81 0.37 9.80 6.05
C VAL A 81 0.38 10.00 7.54
N ALA A 82 -0.13 11.13 7.94
CA ALA A 82 -0.15 11.46 9.36
C ALA A 82 -1.10 10.58 10.13
#